data_e63fbb0a5b55b9565487404442a16924
#
_entry.id   e63fbb0a5b55b9565487404442a16924
#
_cell.length_a   1.000
_cell.length_b   1.000
_cell.length_c   1.000
_cell.angle_alpha   90.00
_cell.angle_beta   90.00
_cell.angle_gamma   90.00
#
_symmetry.space_group_name_H-M   'P 1'
#
loop_
_entity.id
_entity.type
_entity.pdbx_description
1 polymer ?
#
loop_
_entity_poly.entity_id
_entity_poly.type
_entity_poly.pdbx_seq_one_letter_code
_entity_poly.pdbx_strand_id
1 'polypeptide(L)'
;MSAVNTMIPILPVTVVRTGQIPAAMERDEFGVRFRASYAHDAFRAEDAAIAKLEEIAWQGYTTNRKSLATQSAGMGYADPGYAISTEWLDTKKKIELAQKHQQNAASTSRVLLICGSSRNDGSCAGETSKSYRLMGLAREIVEQDKMQADVLDLSLLTSEYGRYIHPCKGCASTAMPLCHWPCSCYPNHAMNQTNDWMAEIYERWAAAHAVIIVTPVYWYQSPSPLKLMIDRLVCADGGNPDPSATHGKSAAEAKALEESGWSYPKHLAGRAYGVVVHGDVAGVEVHRRNLTDWLDWIGLIDAGAAAKLDRYIGYYETYSASHEALDLDLAVQEEVRNVARSVTQAVRLLRAGQLPQPDRQLSRPRPK
;
A
#
# COMPACT_ATOMS: atom_id res chain seq x y z
N MET A 1 -37.70 35.61 0.50
CA MET A 1 -36.63 34.63 0.14
C MET A 1 -37.10 33.27 0.58
N SER A 2 -37.49 32.41 -0.37
CA SER A 2 -38.06 31.09 -0.11
C SER A 2 -36.92 30.15 0.32
N ALA A 3 -37.02 29.57 1.52
CA ALA A 3 -36.11 28.54 1.99
C ALA A 3 -36.26 27.31 1.07
N VAL A 4 -35.28 27.06 0.26
CA VAL A 4 -35.14 25.80 -0.48
C VAL A 4 -34.92 24.70 0.54
N ASN A 5 -35.98 23.97 0.86
CA ASN A 5 -35.92 22.77 1.68
C ASN A 5 -35.25 21.67 0.85
N THR A 6 -33.90 21.65 0.80
CA THR A 6 -33.14 20.59 0.19
C THR A 6 -33.31 19.34 1.05
N MET A 7 -34.26 18.50 0.68
CA MET A 7 -34.36 17.13 1.22
C MET A 7 -33.00 16.45 1.01
N ILE A 8 -32.39 16.04 2.11
CA ILE A 8 -31.20 15.18 2.06
C ILE A 8 -31.62 13.92 1.31
N PRO A 9 -30.96 13.56 0.19
CA PRO A 9 -31.33 12.35 -0.54
C PRO A 9 -31.17 11.16 0.41
N ILE A 10 -32.31 10.48 0.68
CA ILE A 10 -32.28 9.19 1.39
C ILE A 10 -31.52 8.24 0.47
N LEU A 11 -30.31 7.91 0.86
CA LEU A 11 -29.48 6.97 0.11
C LEU A 11 -30.22 5.62 0.08
N PRO A 12 -30.30 4.93 -1.09
CA PRO A 12 -30.99 3.65 -1.16
C PRO A 12 -30.40 2.68 -0.14
N VAL A 13 -31.28 1.96 0.57
CA VAL A 13 -30.88 0.97 1.58
C VAL A 13 -30.02 -0.07 0.88
N THR A 14 -28.73 -0.05 1.17
CA THR A 14 -27.82 -1.09 0.67
C THR A 14 -27.97 -2.29 1.59
N VAL A 15 -28.20 -3.47 1.03
CA VAL A 15 -28.22 -4.73 1.78
C VAL A 15 -26.92 -4.85 2.59
N VAL A 16 -27.02 -5.15 3.87
CA VAL A 16 -25.87 -5.39 4.75
C VAL A 16 -25.00 -6.47 4.12
N ARG A 17 -23.73 -6.14 3.85
CA ARG A 17 -22.79 -7.09 3.26
C ARG A 17 -22.41 -8.15 4.29
N THR A 18 -22.41 -9.42 3.90
CA THR A 18 -21.90 -10.51 4.73
C THR A 18 -20.45 -10.24 5.13
N GLY A 19 -20.08 -10.64 6.36
CA GLY A 19 -18.73 -10.46 6.90
C GLY A 19 -18.43 -9.07 7.46
N GLN A 20 -19.42 -8.18 7.58
CA GLN A 20 -19.28 -6.92 8.31
C GLN A 20 -19.80 -7.06 9.75
N ILE A 21 -19.09 -6.45 10.68
CA ILE A 21 -19.53 -6.37 12.06
C ILE A 21 -20.78 -5.46 12.11
N PRO A 22 -21.87 -5.87 12.81
CA PRO A 22 -23.02 -5.00 13.02
C PRO A 22 -22.63 -3.71 13.76
N ALA A 23 -23.42 -2.67 13.62
CA ALA A 23 -23.28 -1.47 14.43
C ALA A 23 -23.36 -1.83 15.92
N ALA A 24 -22.33 -1.44 16.68
CA ALA A 24 -22.19 -1.79 18.09
C ALA A 24 -22.33 -0.57 19.02
N MET A 25 -22.19 0.64 18.51
CA MET A 25 -22.36 1.86 19.29
C MET A 25 -23.83 2.30 19.31
N GLU A 26 -24.25 2.79 20.45
CA GLU A 26 -25.50 3.52 20.58
C GLU A 26 -25.36 4.93 19.96
N ARG A 27 -26.51 5.56 19.66
CA ARG A 27 -26.55 6.86 18.96
C ARG A 27 -25.75 7.96 19.67
N ASP A 28 -25.85 8.02 20.99
CA ASP A 28 -25.19 9.05 21.80
C ASP A 28 -23.66 8.86 21.81
N GLU A 29 -23.19 7.62 21.95
CA GLU A 29 -21.77 7.30 21.90
C GLU A 29 -21.19 7.64 20.53
N PHE A 30 -21.92 7.30 19.45
CA PHE A 30 -21.51 7.65 18.09
C PHE A 30 -21.40 9.17 17.92
N GLY A 31 -22.41 9.93 18.39
CA GLY A 31 -22.42 11.37 18.31
C GLY A 31 -21.22 12.01 19.01
N VAL A 32 -20.88 11.54 20.22
CA VAL A 32 -19.70 12.00 20.96
C VAL A 32 -18.41 11.78 20.15
N ARG A 33 -18.22 10.59 19.59
CA ARG A 33 -17.04 10.25 18.79
C ARG A 33 -16.98 11.05 17.48
N PHE A 34 -18.09 11.20 16.80
CA PHE A 34 -18.17 11.98 15.56
C PHE A 34 -17.81 13.44 15.79
N ARG A 35 -18.39 14.04 16.84
CA ARG A 35 -18.18 15.46 17.18
C ARG A 35 -16.81 15.75 17.77
N ALA A 36 -16.04 14.75 18.20
CA ALA A 36 -14.72 14.95 18.80
C ALA A 36 -13.77 15.73 17.87
N SER A 37 -13.87 15.54 16.55
CA SER A 37 -13.07 16.28 15.56
C SER A 37 -13.45 17.76 15.44
N TYR A 38 -14.62 18.16 15.94
CA TYR A 38 -15.18 19.51 15.87
C TYR A 38 -15.35 20.15 17.25
N ALA A 39 -14.77 19.55 18.31
CA ALA A 39 -14.92 19.97 19.69
C ALA A 39 -14.07 21.22 20.03
N HIS A 40 -14.11 22.24 19.19
CA HIS A 40 -13.40 23.49 19.38
C HIS A 40 -14.31 24.68 19.09
N ASP A 41 -14.14 25.79 19.80
CA ASP A 41 -14.98 26.98 19.66
C ASP A 41 -15.02 27.55 18.23
N ALA A 42 -13.98 27.33 17.43
CA ALA A 42 -13.94 27.73 16.02
C ALA A 42 -15.05 27.09 15.17
N PHE A 43 -15.59 25.94 15.59
CA PHE A 43 -16.64 25.22 14.88
C PHE A 43 -18.06 25.51 15.40
N ARG A 44 -18.19 26.30 16.48
CA ARG A 44 -19.48 26.55 17.15
C ARG A 44 -20.55 27.14 16.23
N ALA A 45 -20.15 27.99 15.28
CA ALA A 45 -21.06 28.58 14.30
C ALA A 45 -21.63 27.56 13.32
N GLU A 46 -20.96 26.39 13.16
CA GLU A 46 -21.30 25.35 12.19
C GLU A 46 -22.06 24.16 12.81
N ASP A 47 -22.52 24.29 14.04
CA ASP A 47 -23.18 23.20 14.79
C ASP A 47 -24.32 22.54 14.02
N ALA A 48 -25.13 23.36 13.30
CA ALA A 48 -26.24 22.87 12.48
C ALA A 48 -25.75 22.05 11.25
N ALA A 49 -24.63 22.43 10.67
CA ALA A 49 -24.02 21.69 9.56
C ALA A 49 -23.40 20.38 10.07
N ILE A 50 -22.69 20.43 11.20
CA ILE A 50 -22.11 19.27 11.86
C ILE A 50 -23.18 18.25 12.23
N ALA A 51 -24.32 18.68 12.77
CA ALA A 51 -25.44 17.79 13.10
C ALA A 51 -26.01 17.06 11.86
N LYS A 52 -26.08 17.74 10.72
CA LYS A 52 -26.49 17.09 9.46
C LYS A 52 -25.48 16.05 8.98
N LEU A 53 -24.21 16.36 9.06
CA LEU A 53 -23.12 15.41 8.69
C LEU A 53 -23.11 14.21 9.63
N GLU A 54 -23.30 14.44 10.94
CA GLU A 54 -23.41 13.38 11.94
C GLU A 54 -24.56 12.42 11.64
N GLU A 55 -25.74 12.94 11.26
CA GLU A 55 -26.90 12.10 10.93
C GLU A 55 -26.62 11.23 9.68
N ILE A 56 -26.01 11.80 8.64
CA ILE A 56 -25.62 11.03 7.44
C ILE A 56 -24.61 9.95 7.81
N ALA A 57 -23.61 10.28 8.64
CA ALA A 57 -22.60 9.32 9.10
C ALA A 57 -23.23 8.23 9.96
N TRP A 58 -24.18 8.56 10.84
CA TRP A 58 -24.94 7.60 11.65
C TRP A 58 -25.72 6.61 10.80
N GLN A 59 -26.43 7.08 9.78
CA GLN A 59 -27.13 6.20 8.84
C GLN A 59 -26.18 5.27 8.11
N GLY A 60 -25.01 5.78 7.69
CA GLY A 60 -23.95 4.97 7.11
C GLY A 60 -23.43 3.91 8.06
N TYR A 61 -23.23 4.26 9.34
CA TYR A 61 -22.75 3.36 10.38
C TYR A 61 -23.77 2.24 10.69
N THR A 62 -25.04 2.59 10.95
CA THR A 62 -26.09 1.62 11.31
C THR A 62 -26.44 0.66 10.18
N THR A 63 -26.29 1.07 8.93
CA THR A 63 -26.51 0.24 7.74
C THR A 63 -25.23 -0.47 7.28
N ASN A 64 -24.13 -0.35 8.01
CA ASN A 64 -22.80 -0.87 7.62
C ASN A 64 -22.41 -0.45 6.20
N ARG A 65 -22.75 0.78 5.80
CA ARG A 65 -22.52 1.25 4.44
C ARG A 65 -21.04 1.51 4.18
N LYS A 66 -20.39 0.56 3.54
CA LYS A 66 -18.98 0.62 3.25
C LYS A 66 -18.63 1.60 2.14
N SER A 67 -19.45 1.70 1.12
CA SER A 67 -19.27 2.59 -0.04
C SER A 67 -20.46 3.51 -0.23
N LEU A 68 -20.21 4.74 -0.67
CA LEU A 68 -21.29 5.72 -0.97
C LEU A 68 -21.98 5.40 -2.29
N ALA A 69 -21.27 4.81 -3.26
CA ALA A 69 -21.81 4.44 -4.56
C ALA A 69 -21.41 3.01 -4.95
N THR A 70 -22.36 2.27 -5.48
CA THR A 70 -22.15 0.92 -6.00
C THR A 70 -22.77 0.78 -7.38
N GLN A 71 -22.23 -0.13 -8.18
CA GLN A 71 -22.82 -0.58 -9.43
C GLN A 71 -22.74 -2.11 -9.53
N SER A 72 -23.53 -2.71 -10.42
CA SER A 72 -23.45 -4.15 -10.69
C SER A 72 -22.07 -4.51 -11.23
N ALA A 73 -21.54 -5.66 -10.82
CA ALA A 73 -20.24 -6.19 -11.23
C ALA A 73 -20.15 -6.31 -12.77
N GLY A 74 -21.19 -6.79 -13.39
CA GLY A 74 -21.26 -6.95 -14.86
C GLY A 74 -20.67 -8.28 -15.34
N MET A 75 -20.64 -8.42 -16.64
CA MET A 75 -20.12 -9.62 -17.29
C MET A 75 -18.62 -9.85 -16.96
N GLY A 76 -18.24 -11.10 -16.77
CA GLY A 76 -16.87 -11.50 -16.42
C GLY A 76 -16.62 -11.65 -14.92
N TYR A 77 -17.58 -11.30 -14.06
CA TYR A 77 -17.57 -11.59 -12.63
C TYR A 77 -18.40 -12.84 -12.31
N ALA A 78 -18.07 -13.53 -11.23
CA ALA A 78 -18.78 -14.76 -10.82
C ALA A 78 -20.27 -14.52 -10.54
N ASP A 79 -20.59 -13.37 -9.93
CA ASP A 79 -21.97 -12.87 -9.84
C ASP A 79 -22.07 -11.50 -10.51
N PRO A 80 -22.58 -11.42 -11.76
CA PRO A 80 -22.73 -10.16 -12.48
C PRO A 80 -23.69 -9.16 -11.83
N GLY A 81 -24.63 -9.62 -10.99
CA GLY A 81 -25.56 -8.79 -10.25
C GLY A 81 -25.01 -8.21 -8.96
N TYR A 82 -23.87 -8.69 -8.48
CA TYR A 82 -23.28 -8.27 -7.24
C TYR A 82 -22.95 -6.78 -7.24
N ALA A 83 -23.34 -6.08 -6.17
CA ALA A 83 -23.08 -4.64 -6.02
C ALA A 83 -21.63 -4.40 -5.59
N ILE A 84 -20.80 -3.86 -6.47
CA ILE A 84 -19.41 -3.49 -6.22
C ILE A 84 -19.29 -1.98 -6.02
N SER A 85 -18.40 -1.55 -5.10
CA SER A 85 -18.03 -0.15 -4.92
C SER A 85 -17.44 0.45 -6.20
N THR A 86 -17.95 1.62 -6.61
CA THR A 86 -17.38 2.36 -7.74
C THR A 86 -15.93 2.74 -7.50
N GLU A 87 -15.56 3.11 -6.27
CA GLU A 87 -14.18 3.44 -5.88
C GLU A 87 -13.22 2.23 -6.04
N TRP A 88 -13.71 1.03 -5.71
CA TRP A 88 -12.93 -0.20 -5.91
C TRP A 88 -12.73 -0.50 -7.40
N LEU A 89 -13.79 -0.36 -8.20
CA LEU A 89 -13.73 -0.57 -9.66
C LEU A 89 -12.78 0.43 -10.33
N ASP A 90 -12.81 1.70 -9.93
CA ASP A 90 -11.89 2.72 -10.43
C ASP A 90 -10.43 2.37 -10.09
N THR A 91 -10.18 1.94 -8.86
CA THR A 91 -8.85 1.48 -8.44
C THR A 91 -8.39 0.27 -9.26
N LYS A 92 -9.25 -0.74 -9.43
CA LYS A 92 -8.95 -1.93 -10.25
C LYS A 92 -8.62 -1.54 -11.68
N LYS A 93 -9.42 -0.67 -12.30
CA LYS A 93 -9.18 -0.18 -13.67
C LYS A 93 -7.84 0.52 -13.82
N LYS A 94 -7.46 1.37 -12.86
CA LYS A 94 -6.14 2.05 -12.85
C LYS A 94 -5.00 1.04 -12.76
N ILE A 95 -5.12 0.04 -11.87
CA ILE A 95 -4.14 -1.04 -11.73
C ILE A 95 -3.99 -1.83 -13.04
N GLU A 96 -5.10 -2.18 -13.68
CA GLU A 96 -5.08 -2.92 -14.96
C GLU A 96 -4.42 -2.11 -16.09
N LEU A 97 -4.68 -0.80 -16.16
CA LEU A 97 -4.02 0.09 -17.11
C LEU A 97 -2.52 0.21 -16.82
N ALA A 98 -2.15 0.37 -15.56
CA ALA A 98 -0.76 0.42 -15.11
C ALA A 98 -0.01 -0.89 -15.44
N GLN A 99 -0.65 -2.03 -15.23
CA GLN A 99 -0.11 -3.35 -15.57
C GLN A 99 0.08 -3.51 -17.08
N LYS A 100 -0.90 -3.11 -17.88
CA LYS A 100 -0.78 -3.12 -19.35
C LYS A 100 0.37 -2.23 -19.84
N HIS A 101 0.54 -1.06 -19.24
CA HIS A 101 1.66 -0.18 -19.56
C HIS A 101 3.00 -0.82 -19.18
N GLN A 102 3.10 -1.41 -17.99
CA GLN A 102 4.30 -2.12 -17.52
C GLN A 102 4.67 -3.29 -18.43
N GLN A 103 3.70 -4.05 -18.93
CA GLN A 103 3.91 -5.18 -19.83
C GLN A 103 4.26 -4.77 -21.26
N ASN A 104 4.01 -3.53 -21.66
CA ASN A 104 4.31 -3.03 -22.99
C ASN A 104 5.83 -2.86 -23.18
N ALA A 105 6.41 -3.65 -24.09
CA ALA A 105 7.84 -3.61 -24.38
C ALA A 105 8.33 -2.24 -24.85
N ALA A 106 7.47 -1.42 -25.47
CA ALA A 106 7.81 -0.07 -25.93
C ALA A 106 7.72 1.02 -24.84
N SER A 107 7.13 0.68 -23.66
CA SER A 107 7.02 1.67 -22.56
C SER A 107 8.38 1.98 -21.94
N THR A 108 8.53 3.20 -21.41
CA THR A 108 9.69 3.56 -20.59
C THR A 108 9.73 2.72 -19.33
N SER A 109 10.88 2.14 -19.00
CA SER A 109 11.07 1.40 -17.74
C SER A 109 10.86 2.35 -16.54
N ARG A 110 10.15 1.89 -15.53
CA ARG A 110 9.85 2.64 -14.31
C ARG A 110 10.39 1.90 -13.09
N VAL A 111 11.12 2.62 -12.24
CA VAL A 111 11.60 2.12 -10.94
C VAL A 111 10.87 2.87 -9.84
N LEU A 112 10.14 2.15 -8.99
CA LEU A 112 9.49 2.69 -7.80
C LEU A 112 10.51 2.79 -6.67
N LEU A 113 10.80 4.00 -6.24
CA LEU A 113 11.71 4.32 -5.14
C LEU A 113 10.88 4.60 -3.90
N ILE A 114 10.98 3.77 -2.87
CA ILE A 114 10.18 3.86 -1.65
C ILE A 114 11.04 4.35 -0.49
N CYS A 115 10.75 5.53 0.03
CA CYS A 115 11.31 6.02 1.29
C CYS A 115 10.47 5.51 2.46
N GLY A 116 11.04 4.58 3.25
CA GLY A 116 10.37 3.95 4.39
C GLY A 116 10.46 4.75 5.70
N SER A 117 11.15 5.90 5.71
CA SER A 117 11.24 6.76 6.89
C SER A 117 9.89 7.39 7.26
N SER A 118 9.68 7.67 8.55
CA SER A 118 8.56 8.47 9.03
C SER A 118 8.86 9.97 9.09
N ARG A 119 10.10 10.39 8.78
CA ARG A 119 10.59 11.76 8.95
C ARG A 119 10.80 12.47 7.63
N ASN A 120 10.35 13.72 7.59
CA ASN A 120 10.66 14.69 6.55
C ASN A 120 10.73 16.11 7.17
N ASP A 121 10.94 17.11 6.36
CA ASP A 121 11.00 18.52 6.76
C ASP A 121 9.67 19.07 7.29
N GLY A 122 8.53 18.45 6.97
CA GLY A 122 7.21 18.75 7.53
C GLY A 122 6.88 18.00 8.83
N SER A 123 7.73 17.07 9.28
CA SER A 123 7.52 16.32 10.54
C SER A 123 8.15 17.03 11.74
N CYS A 124 7.88 16.53 12.97
CA CYS A 124 8.51 17.03 14.17
C CYS A 124 10.04 16.98 14.04
N ALA A 125 10.70 18.10 14.36
CA ALA A 125 12.11 18.42 14.17
C ALA A 125 12.55 18.76 12.73
N GLY A 126 11.64 18.79 11.73
CA GLY A 126 11.86 19.44 10.43
C GLY A 126 13.13 19.07 9.69
N GLU A 127 13.51 17.79 9.68
CA GLU A 127 14.74 17.31 9.05
C GLU A 127 14.45 16.28 7.96
N THR A 128 15.02 16.49 6.78
CA THR A 128 15.05 15.46 5.73
C THR A 128 15.79 14.23 6.22
N SER A 129 15.17 13.06 6.15
CA SER A 129 15.75 11.82 6.68
C SER A 129 16.96 11.34 5.86
N LYS A 130 17.86 10.61 6.51
CA LYS A 130 18.97 9.90 5.81
C LYS A 130 18.42 8.99 4.70
N SER A 131 17.29 8.31 4.93
CA SER A 131 16.64 7.47 3.91
C SER A 131 16.27 8.25 2.65
N TYR A 132 15.71 9.45 2.80
CA TYR A 132 15.34 10.30 1.66
C TYR A 132 16.58 10.75 0.88
N ARG A 133 17.66 11.11 1.58
CA ARG A 133 18.95 11.49 0.99
C ARG A 133 19.58 10.31 0.21
N LEU A 134 19.60 9.11 0.80
CA LEU A 134 20.09 7.89 0.14
C LEU A 134 19.22 7.50 -1.07
N MET A 135 17.90 7.67 -0.96
CA MET A 135 17.00 7.47 -2.09
C MET A 135 17.30 8.43 -3.25
N GLY A 136 17.71 9.67 -2.94
CA GLY A 136 18.16 10.65 -3.94
C GLY A 136 19.34 10.13 -4.77
N LEU A 137 20.34 9.48 -4.13
CA LEU A 137 21.46 8.86 -4.83
C LEU A 137 21.02 7.72 -5.76
N ALA A 138 20.06 6.90 -5.31
CA ALA A 138 19.50 5.85 -6.16
C ALA A 138 18.72 6.43 -7.34
N ARG A 139 17.96 7.51 -7.11
CA ARG A 139 17.20 8.23 -8.14
C ARG A 139 18.11 8.76 -9.25
N GLU A 140 19.24 9.38 -8.91
CA GLU A 140 20.22 9.87 -9.87
C GLU A 140 20.65 8.78 -10.86
N ILE A 141 20.95 7.57 -10.38
CA ILE A 141 21.33 6.43 -11.21
C ILE A 141 20.18 5.97 -12.12
N VAL A 142 18.97 5.84 -11.57
CA VAL A 142 17.79 5.46 -12.35
C VAL A 142 17.55 6.43 -13.51
N GLU A 143 17.67 7.73 -13.25
CA GLU A 143 17.47 8.78 -14.27
C GLU A 143 18.64 8.82 -15.28
N GLN A 144 19.89 8.61 -14.86
CA GLN A 144 21.05 8.45 -15.75
C GLN A 144 20.87 7.27 -16.70
N ASP A 145 20.28 6.20 -16.23
CA ASP A 145 19.97 4.99 -16.99
C ASP A 145 18.74 5.13 -17.91
N LYS A 146 18.20 6.35 -18.03
CA LYS A 146 17.03 6.69 -18.88
C LYS A 146 15.75 5.94 -18.47
N MET A 147 15.63 5.57 -17.20
CA MET A 147 14.43 5.02 -16.63
C MET A 147 13.68 6.11 -15.86
N GLN A 148 12.38 5.94 -15.70
CA GLN A 148 11.56 6.85 -14.91
C GLN A 148 11.72 6.49 -13.42
N ALA A 149 12.19 7.42 -12.60
CA ALA A 149 12.17 7.32 -11.17
C ALA A 149 10.81 7.77 -10.62
N ASP A 150 10.11 6.88 -9.95
CA ASP A 150 8.82 7.12 -9.32
C ASP A 150 8.99 7.11 -7.79
N VAL A 151 8.99 8.28 -7.16
CA VAL A 151 9.29 8.43 -5.73
C VAL A 151 8.02 8.30 -4.88
N LEU A 152 7.98 7.29 -4.02
CA LEU A 152 6.96 7.09 -2.99
C LEU A 152 7.55 7.40 -1.61
N ASP A 153 7.27 8.58 -1.10
CA ASP A 153 7.71 9.00 0.22
C ASP A 153 6.63 8.70 1.28
N LEU A 154 6.83 7.64 2.06
CA LEU A 154 5.88 7.21 3.08
C LEU A 154 5.87 8.13 4.31
N SER A 155 6.84 9.03 4.46
CA SER A 155 6.83 10.03 5.53
C SER A 155 5.66 11.00 5.44
N LEU A 156 5.05 11.15 4.26
CA LEU A 156 3.85 11.96 4.04
C LEU A 156 2.64 11.50 4.88
N LEU A 157 2.64 10.26 5.38
CA LEU A 157 1.64 9.81 6.36
C LEU A 157 1.70 10.58 7.69
N THR A 158 2.81 11.22 7.99
CA THR A 158 3.01 11.97 9.24
C THR A 158 2.86 13.47 9.08
N SER A 159 2.83 13.99 7.85
CA SER A 159 2.94 15.42 7.58
C SER A 159 1.96 15.96 6.54
N GLU A 160 1.22 15.10 5.83
CA GLU A 160 0.26 15.56 4.84
C GLU A 160 -1.19 15.34 5.29
N TYR A 161 -2.02 16.38 5.14
CA TYR A 161 -3.42 16.36 5.53
C TYR A 161 -4.22 15.32 4.74
N GLY A 162 -4.99 14.52 5.49
CA GLY A 162 -5.96 13.58 4.90
C GLY A 162 -5.33 12.38 4.17
N ARG A 163 -4.04 12.10 4.37
CA ARG A 163 -3.34 10.96 3.77
C ARG A 163 -3.19 9.83 4.78
N TYR A 164 -3.85 8.69 4.51
CA TYR A 164 -3.89 7.55 5.44
C TYR A 164 -3.59 6.24 4.74
N ILE A 165 -2.89 5.34 5.44
CA ILE A 165 -2.91 3.90 5.15
C ILE A 165 -3.60 3.22 6.33
N HIS A 166 -4.80 2.71 6.11
CA HIS A 166 -5.54 2.00 7.16
C HIS A 166 -4.97 0.60 7.38
N PRO A 167 -4.95 0.10 8.64
CA PRO A 167 -4.39 -1.21 8.96
C PRO A 167 -5.04 -2.36 8.21
N CYS A 168 -4.26 -3.37 7.85
CA CYS A 168 -4.79 -4.61 7.28
C CYS A 168 -5.70 -5.32 8.28
N LYS A 169 -6.87 -5.81 7.81
CA LYS A 169 -7.84 -6.55 8.64
C LYS A 169 -7.55 -8.05 8.70
N GLY A 170 -6.47 -8.54 8.08
CA GLY A 170 -6.06 -9.93 8.14
C GLY A 170 -7.02 -10.92 7.46
N CYS A 171 -7.82 -10.50 6.49
CA CYS A 171 -8.80 -11.37 5.80
C CYS A 171 -8.17 -12.67 5.27
N ALA A 172 -6.92 -12.60 4.79
CA ALA A 172 -6.17 -13.72 4.25
C ALA A 172 -5.96 -14.87 5.27
N SER A 173 -5.99 -14.59 6.58
CA SER A 173 -5.84 -15.63 7.61
C SER A 173 -7.04 -16.56 7.74
N THR A 174 -8.20 -16.17 7.23
CA THR A 174 -9.39 -17.02 7.17
C THR A 174 -9.34 -17.97 5.97
N ALA A 175 -9.11 -17.40 4.80
CA ALA A 175 -8.86 -18.05 3.53
C ALA A 175 -8.33 -17.00 2.56
N MET A 176 -7.35 -17.34 1.71
CA MET A 176 -6.75 -16.36 0.82
C MET A 176 -7.75 -15.71 -0.15
N PRO A 177 -8.73 -16.43 -0.74
CA PRO A 177 -9.74 -15.82 -1.62
C PRO A 177 -10.64 -14.78 -0.95
N LEU A 178 -10.65 -14.69 0.39
CA LEU A 178 -11.35 -13.64 1.12
C LEU A 178 -10.63 -12.29 1.04
N CYS A 179 -9.34 -12.28 0.76
CA CYS A 179 -8.56 -11.08 0.49
C CYS A 179 -8.65 -10.74 -1.00
N HIS A 180 -9.12 -9.53 -1.34
CA HIS A 180 -9.34 -9.14 -2.73
C HIS A 180 -8.17 -8.32 -3.28
N TRP A 181 -7.91 -8.45 -4.58
CA TRP A 181 -6.96 -7.60 -5.29
C TRP A 181 -7.69 -6.67 -6.28
N PRO A 182 -7.60 -5.34 -6.13
CA PRO A 182 -7.04 -4.63 -4.96
C PRO A 182 -7.82 -4.88 -3.68
N CYS A 183 -7.26 -4.50 -2.54
CA CYS A 183 -7.91 -4.66 -1.24
C CYS A 183 -9.28 -3.98 -1.20
N SER A 184 -10.34 -4.72 -0.89
CA SER A 184 -11.71 -4.21 -0.78
C SER A 184 -12.13 -3.86 0.66
N CYS A 185 -11.21 -3.91 1.64
CA CYS A 185 -11.53 -3.51 3.01
C CYS A 185 -11.75 -2.01 3.15
N TYR A 186 -11.17 -1.23 2.23
CA TYR A 186 -11.19 0.22 2.22
C TYR A 186 -11.51 0.76 0.82
N PRO A 187 -12.09 1.95 0.72
CA PRO A 187 -12.61 2.76 1.83
C PRO A 187 -13.75 2.06 2.58
N ASN A 188 -14.01 2.50 3.81
CA ASN A 188 -15.15 2.08 4.61
C ASN A 188 -15.79 3.32 5.27
N HIS A 189 -16.80 3.87 4.64
CA HIS A 189 -17.46 5.09 5.08
C HIS A 189 -18.18 4.90 6.42
N ALA A 190 -18.76 3.72 6.68
CA ALA A 190 -19.41 3.42 7.95
C ALA A 190 -18.47 3.56 9.17
N MET A 191 -17.17 3.36 8.96
CA MET A 191 -16.14 3.44 10.00
C MET A 191 -15.27 4.69 9.89
N ASN A 192 -15.65 5.68 9.08
CA ASN A 192 -14.83 6.85 8.77
C ASN A 192 -13.40 6.51 8.30
N GLN A 193 -13.25 5.39 7.59
CA GLN A 193 -11.98 4.91 7.06
C GLN A 193 -11.91 5.20 5.56
N THR A 194 -11.82 6.47 5.24
CA THR A 194 -11.78 7.01 3.88
C THR A 194 -10.36 7.49 3.51
N ASN A 195 -10.17 8.02 2.31
CA ASN A 195 -8.88 8.57 1.85
C ASN A 195 -7.71 7.57 1.95
N ASP A 196 -7.98 6.30 1.63
CA ASP A 196 -6.98 5.23 1.70
C ASP A 196 -5.93 5.38 0.59
N TRP A 197 -4.73 5.80 0.95
CA TRP A 197 -3.63 6.03 0.01
C TRP A 197 -3.19 4.77 -0.74
N MET A 198 -3.53 3.59 -0.21
CA MET A 198 -3.20 2.34 -0.90
C MET A 198 -3.80 2.23 -2.30
N ALA A 199 -4.89 2.93 -2.62
CA ALA A 199 -5.44 2.94 -3.97
C ALA A 199 -4.43 3.47 -5.01
N GLU A 200 -3.70 4.55 -4.67
CA GLU A 200 -2.59 5.09 -5.47
C GLU A 200 -1.36 4.18 -5.42
N ILE A 201 -1.02 3.69 -4.22
CA ILE A 201 0.16 2.84 -4.03
C ILE A 201 0.07 1.54 -4.84
N TYR A 202 -1.09 0.88 -4.89
CA TYR A 202 -1.29 -0.32 -5.72
C TYR A 202 -1.04 -0.05 -7.21
N GLU A 203 -1.52 1.08 -7.73
CA GLU A 203 -1.29 1.49 -9.11
C GLU A 203 0.19 1.68 -9.39
N ARG A 204 0.92 2.37 -8.50
CA ARG A 204 2.37 2.61 -8.62
C ARG A 204 3.18 1.31 -8.61
N TRP A 205 2.84 0.38 -7.71
CA TRP A 205 3.43 -0.95 -7.69
C TRP A 205 3.14 -1.73 -8.98
N ALA A 206 1.92 -1.66 -9.50
CA ALA A 206 1.54 -2.33 -10.75
C ALA A 206 2.29 -1.75 -11.96
N ALA A 207 2.52 -0.44 -11.99
CA ALA A 207 3.23 0.25 -13.06
C ALA A 207 4.75 0.03 -13.07
N ALA A 208 5.34 -0.37 -11.91
CA ALA A 208 6.78 -0.51 -11.75
C ALA A 208 7.34 -1.73 -12.48
N HIS A 209 8.55 -1.61 -13.03
CA HIS A 209 9.37 -2.71 -13.53
C HIS A 209 10.35 -3.21 -12.45
N ALA A 210 10.67 -2.33 -11.51
CA ALA A 210 11.45 -2.66 -10.32
C ALA A 210 11.05 -1.77 -9.15
N VAL A 211 11.45 -2.20 -7.94
CA VAL A 211 11.24 -1.47 -6.69
C VAL A 211 12.56 -1.39 -5.93
N ILE A 212 12.89 -0.21 -5.40
CA ILE A 212 13.99 -0.03 -4.45
C ILE A 212 13.39 0.53 -3.16
N ILE A 213 13.56 -0.19 -2.06
CA ILE A 213 13.13 0.26 -0.73
C ILE A 213 14.34 0.80 0.03
N VAL A 214 14.28 2.06 0.44
CA VAL A 214 15.30 2.70 1.29
C VAL A 214 14.65 3.02 2.64
N THR A 215 15.15 2.41 3.72
CA THR A 215 14.47 2.48 5.02
C THR A 215 15.46 2.47 6.18
N PRO A 216 15.16 3.20 7.27
CA PRO A 216 15.86 3.00 8.52
C PRO A 216 15.32 1.78 9.26
N VAL A 217 16.03 1.32 10.27
CA VAL A 217 15.54 0.37 11.27
C VAL A 217 14.93 1.12 12.44
N TYR A 218 13.67 0.78 12.78
CA TYR A 218 13.01 1.23 14.02
C TYR A 218 12.70 0.00 14.87
N TRP A 219 13.32 -0.10 16.07
CA TRP A 219 13.09 -1.22 16.98
C TRP A 219 13.18 -2.60 16.28
N TYR A 220 14.27 -2.84 15.55
CA TYR A 220 14.56 -4.05 14.79
C TYR A 220 13.60 -4.35 13.61
N GLN A 221 12.69 -3.44 13.27
CA GLN A 221 11.65 -3.65 12.24
C GLN A 221 11.54 -2.45 11.29
N SER A 222 10.64 -2.58 10.32
CA SER A 222 10.23 -1.47 9.46
C SER A 222 9.59 -0.36 10.30
N PRO A 223 9.82 0.91 9.97
CA PRO A 223 9.00 2.00 10.47
C PRO A 223 7.52 1.76 10.19
N SER A 224 6.65 2.29 11.05
CA SER A 224 5.19 2.06 10.94
C SER A 224 4.58 2.39 9.58
N PRO A 225 4.94 3.48 8.88
CA PRO A 225 4.44 3.74 7.53
C PRO A 225 4.77 2.64 6.52
N LEU A 226 6.02 2.16 6.54
CA LEU A 226 6.46 1.07 5.67
C LEU A 226 5.75 -0.24 6.03
N LYS A 227 5.61 -0.54 7.32
CA LYS A 227 4.92 -1.75 7.79
C LYS A 227 3.44 -1.75 7.42
N LEU A 228 2.75 -0.62 7.53
CA LEU A 228 1.36 -0.46 7.08
C LEU A 228 1.21 -0.79 5.58
N MET A 229 2.11 -0.28 4.74
CA MET A 229 2.11 -0.58 3.31
C MET A 229 2.35 -2.08 3.06
N ILE A 230 3.36 -2.68 3.71
CA ILE A 230 3.69 -4.11 3.59
C ILE A 230 2.48 -4.98 3.95
N ASP A 231 1.85 -4.73 5.10
CA ASP A 231 0.68 -5.50 5.54
C ASP A 231 -0.48 -5.39 4.56
N ARG A 232 -0.68 -4.21 3.95
CA ARG A 232 -1.73 -3.98 2.98
C ARG A 232 -1.44 -4.61 1.62
N LEU A 233 -0.18 -4.91 1.30
CA LEU A 233 0.23 -5.60 0.07
C LEU A 233 -0.01 -7.11 0.12
N VAL A 234 -0.48 -7.68 1.25
CA VAL A 234 -0.87 -9.10 1.32
C VAL A 234 -1.87 -9.50 0.22
N CYS A 235 -2.73 -8.59 -0.20
CA CYS A 235 -3.68 -8.83 -1.29
C CYS A 235 -3.00 -9.04 -2.66
N ALA A 236 -1.76 -8.60 -2.83
CA ALA A 236 -0.99 -8.86 -4.05
C ALA A 236 -0.42 -10.29 -4.09
N ASP A 237 -0.41 -10.99 -2.93
CA ASP A 237 0.09 -12.35 -2.79
C ASP A 237 -1.05 -13.37 -2.67
N GLY A 238 -1.74 -13.63 -3.75
CA GLY A 238 -2.83 -14.62 -3.82
C GLY A 238 -4.24 -14.04 -3.70
N GLY A 239 -4.39 -12.72 -3.63
CA GLY A 239 -5.69 -12.06 -3.49
C GLY A 239 -6.64 -12.31 -4.68
N ASN A 240 -7.94 -12.40 -4.37
CA ASN A 240 -8.98 -12.67 -5.34
C ASN A 240 -9.30 -11.40 -6.17
N PRO A 241 -9.16 -11.41 -7.48
CA PRO A 241 -9.50 -10.27 -8.34
C PRO A 241 -11.01 -10.07 -8.53
N ASP A 242 -11.84 -10.99 -8.03
CA ASP A 242 -13.30 -10.97 -8.14
C ASP A 242 -13.97 -10.99 -6.76
N PRO A 243 -14.37 -9.84 -6.20
CA PRO A 243 -15.07 -9.79 -4.91
C PRO A 243 -16.46 -10.43 -4.94
N SER A 244 -17.07 -10.61 -6.12
CA SER A 244 -18.39 -11.22 -6.26
C SER A 244 -18.36 -12.72 -5.98
N ALA A 245 -17.23 -13.37 -6.24
CA ALA A 245 -17.04 -14.80 -5.99
C ALA A 245 -17.06 -15.19 -4.50
N THR A 246 -16.98 -14.22 -3.61
CA THR A 246 -17.11 -14.40 -2.16
C THR A 246 -18.23 -13.53 -1.56
N HIS A 247 -19.14 -13.06 -2.38
CA HIS A 247 -20.18 -12.08 -2.02
C HIS A 247 -19.66 -11.00 -1.04
N GLY A 248 -18.49 -10.44 -1.37
CA GLY A 248 -17.74 -9.49 -0.59
C GLY A 248 -16.84 -10.13 0.45
N LYS A 249 -17.34 -10.72 1.52
CA LYS A 249 -16.53 -11.27 2.63
C LYS A 249 -17.15 -12.52 3.25
N SER A 250 -17.76 -13.39 2.47
CA SER A 250 -18.27 -14.67 2.92
C SER A 250 -17.11 -15.64 3.19
N ALA A 251 -16.88 -15.95 4.46
CA ALA A 251 -15.82 -16.87 4.86
C ALA A 251 -16.05 -18.30 4.33
N ALA A 252 -17.30 -18.74 4.28
CA ALA A 252 -17.66 -20.08 3.80
C ALA A 252 -17.35 -20.24 2.32
N GLU A 253 -17.72 -19.27 1.48
CA GLU A 253 -17.43 -19.27 0.05
C GLU A 253 -15.95 -19.16 -0.23
N ALA A 254 -15.23 -18.29 0.51
CA ALA A 254 -13.80 -18.16 0.35
C ALA A 254 -13.06 -19.47 0.70
N LYS A 255 -13.46 -20.16 1.76
CA LYS A 255 -12.92 -21.49 2.10
C LYS A 255 -13.22 -22.52 1.03
N ALA A 256 -14.44 -22.56 0.52
CA ALA A 256 -14.81 -23.46 -0.56
C ALA A 256 -13.97 -23.22 -1.82
N LEU A 257 -13.71 -21.95 -2.19
CA LEU A 257 -12.81 -21.60 -3.28
C LEU A 257 -11.37 -22.06 -3.03
N GLU A 258 -10.87 -21.87 -1.81
CA GLU A 258 -9.51 -22.30 -1.45
C GLU A 258 -9.35 -23.81 -1.51
N GLU A 259 -10.30 -24.56 -0.96
CA GLU A 259 -10.34 -26.02 -0.96
C GLU A 259 -10.52 -26.61 -2.37
N SER A 260 -11.20 -25.91 -3.27
CA SER A 260 -11.34 -26.32 -4.67
C SER A 260 -10.07 -26.15 -5.51
N GLY A 261 -9.00 -25.59 -4.94
CA GLY A 261 -7.71 -25.44 -5.60
C GLY A 261 -7.42 -23.99 -5.99
N TRP A 262 -7.36 -23.09 -5.02
CA TRP A 262 -6.98 -21.68 -5.27
C TRP A 262 -5.57 -21.58 -5.82
N SER A 263 -5.38 -20.77 -6.88
CA SER A 263 -4.10 -20.68 -7.59
C SER A 263 -3.08 -19.74 -6.94
N TYR A 264 -3.45 -18.99 -5.91
CA TYR A 264 -2.62 -17.97 -5.22
C TYR A 264 -1.93 -17.02 -6.22
N PRO A 265 -2.67 -16.25 -7.03
CA PRO A 265 -2.10 -15.42 -8.08
C PRO A 265 -1.14 -14.36 -7.53
N LYS A 266 0.08 -14.29 -8.05
CA LYS A 266 1.11 -13.32 -7.69
C LYS A 266 0.96 -12.07 -8.55
N HIS A 267 0.14 -11.10 -8.10
CA HIS A 267 -0.22 -9.92 -8.91
C HIS A 267 0.95 -8.97 -9.20
N LEU A 268 2.01 -9.02 -8.39
CA LEU A 268 3.20 -8.18 -8.54
C LEU A 268 4.47 -8.96 -8.92
N ALA A 269 4.36 -10.23 -9.27
CA ALA A 269 5.50 -11.05 -9.65
C ALA A 269 6.26 -10.51 -10.87
N GLY A 270 7.55 -10.88 -10.96
CA GLY A 270 8.39 -10.60 -12.12
C GLY A 270 9.01 -9.20 -12.16
N ARG A 271 8.87 -8.39 -11.11
CA ARG A 271 9.55 -7.10 -10.95
C ARG A 271 10.88 -7.29 -10.25
N ALA A 272 11.93 -6.61 -10.70
CA ALA A 272 13.20 -6.64 -9.97
C ALA A 272 13.11 -5.86 -8.65
N TYR A 273 13.94 -6.20 -7.66
CA TYR A 273 14.00 -5.42 -6.45
C TYR A 273 15.42 -5.17 -5.94
N GLY A 274 15.57 -4.08 -5.18
CA GLY A 274 16.70 -3.76 -4.34
C GLY A 274 16.27 -3.21 -3.00
N VAL A 275 17.10 -3.35 -1.98
CA VAL A 275 16.85 -2.81 -0.64
C VAL A 275 18.08 -2.10 -0.10
N VAL A 276 17.87 -0.99 0.58
CA VAL A 276 18.87 -0.26 1.37
C VAL A 276 18.30 -0.10 2.77
N VAL A 277 18.91 -0.77 3.72
CA VAL A 277 18.55 -0.69 5.13
C VAL A 277 19.67 -0.02 5.89
N HIS A 278 19.37 1.02 6.63
CA HIS A 278 20.37 1.69 7.47
C HIS A 278 19.89 1.83 8.91
N GLY A 279 20.84 1.95 9.82
CA GLY A 279 20.56 2.12 11.24
C GLY A 279 21.72 2.79 11.97
N ASP A 280 21.52 3.04 13.25
CA ASP A 280 22.52 3.71 14.09
C ASP A 280 23.26 2.71 14.99
N VAL A 281 22.60 1.63 15.45
CA VAL A 281 23.14 0.76 16.50
C VAL A 281 22.98 -0.73 16.18
N ALA A 282 21.79 -1.21 15.84
CA ALA A 282 21.51 -2.64 15.70
C ALA A 282 20.31 -2.93 14.78
N GLY A 283 20.25 -4.15 14.22
CA GLY A 283 19.08 -4.73 13.56
C GLY A 283 19.00 -4.53 12.05
N VAL A 284 19.99 -3.92 11.39
CA VAL A 284 19.96 -3.66 9.94
C VAL A 284 19.96 -4.96 9.14
N GLU A 285 20.77 -5.95 9.53
CA GLU A 285 20.91 -7.23 8.85
C GLU A 285 19.63 -8.06 8.91
N VAL A 286 19.00 -8.10 10.09
CA VAL A 286 17.74 -8.82 10.30
C VAL A 286 16.63 -8.17 9.50
N HIS A 287 16.56 -6.84 9.53
CA HIS A 287 15.53 -6.10 8.81
C HIS A 287 15.70 -6.24 7.29
N ARG A 288 16.93 -6.15 6.77
CA ARG A 288 17.21 -6.42 5.35
C ARG A 288 16.73 -7.82 4.96
N ARG A 289 17.04 -8.85 5.76
CA ARG A 289 16.61 -10.23 5.50
C ARG A 289 15.09 -10.31 5.46
N ASN A 290 14.40 -9.76 6.44
CA ASN A 290 12.93 -9.77 6.48
C ASN A 290 12.31 -9.12 5.24
N LEU A 291 12.87 -8.01 4.76
CA LEU A 291 12.42 -7.34 3.54
C LEU A 291 12.67 -8.18 2.29
N THR A 292 13.86 -8.76 2.15
CA THR A 292 14.17 -9.59 0.98
C THR A 292 13.33 -10.85 0.93
N ASP A 293 13.18 -11.56 2.07
CA ASP A 293 12.33 -12.76 2.16
C ASP A 293 10.87 -12.45 1.79
N TRP A 294 10.35 -11.28 2.23
CA TRP A 294 9.02 -10.84 1.85
C TRP A 294 8.89 -10.53 0.36
N LEU A 295 9.88 -9.83 -0.24
CA LEU A 295 9.87 -9.49 -1.67
C LEU A 295 9.98 -10.74 -2.54
N ASP A 296 10.84 -11.69 -2.17
CA ASP A 296 10.94 -13.01 -2.82
C ASP A 296 9.61 -13.77 -2.71
N TRP A 297 8.98 -13.75 -1.52
CA TRP A 297 7.71 -14.43 -1.28
C TRP A 297 6.58 -13.93 -2.18
N ILE A 298 6.46 -12.63 -2.38
CA ILE A 298 5.44 -12.04 -3.28
C ILE A 298 5.81 -12.17 -4.76
N GLY A 299 6.94 -12.82 -5.09
CA GLY A 299 7.36 -13.17 -6.43
C GLY A 299 8.16 -12.12 -7.16
N LEU A 300 8.78 -11.17 -6.45
CA LEU A 300 9.76 -10.27 -7.06
C LEU A 300 11.08 -11.00 -7.32
N ILE A 301 11.92 -10.39 -8.13
CA ILE A 301 13.18 -10.97 -8.60
C ILE A 301 14.35 -10.21 -7.97
N ASP A 302 15.18 -10.91 -7.24
CA ASP A 302 16.43 -10.40 -6.68
C ASP A 302 17.35 -9.86 -7.78
N ALA A 303 17.73 -8.59 -7.69
CA ALA A 303 18.63 -7.96 -8.66
C ALA A 303 20.12 -8.27 -8.40
N GLY A 304 20.44 -9.16 -7.47
CA GLY A 304 21.78 -9.64 -7.16
C GLY A 304 22.31 -9.17 -5.80
N ALA A 305 23.48 -9.65 -5.46
CA ALA A 305 24.08 -9.41 -4.13
C ALA A 305 24.27 -7.92 -3.82
N ALA A 306 24.72 -7.14 -4.81
CA ALA A 306 24.91 -5.69 -4.64
C ALA A 306 23.62 -4.88 -4.54
N ALA A 307 22.45 -5.49 -4.83
CA ALA A 307 21.15 -4.86 -4.67
C ALA A 307 20.59 -4.93 -3.24
N LYS A 308 21.28 -5.59 -2.31
CA LYS A 308 20.84 -5.83 -0.93
C LYS A 308 21.85 -5.26 0.05
N LEU A 309 21.65 -4.00 0.43
CA LEU A 309 22.56 -3.26 1.28
C LEU A 309 21.99 -3.11 2.70
N ASP A 310 22.85 -3.36 3.70
CA ASP A 310 22.62 -3.00 5.09
C ASP A 310 23.87 -2.31 5.67
N ARG A 311 23.69 -1.12 6.27
CA ARG A 311 24.81 -0.34 6.82
C ARG A 311 24.41 0.44 8.07
N TYR A 312 25.33 0.53 8.99
CA TYR A 312 25.27 1.48 10.09
C TYR A 312 25.86 2.82 9.63
N ILE A 313 25.15 3.92 9.88
CA ILE A 313 25.57 5.27 9.50
C ILE A 313 25.55 6.14 10.76
N GLY A 314 26.72 6.67 11.16
CA GLY A 314 26.87 7.38 12.41
C GLY A 314 26.68 6.43 13.61
N TYR A 315 27.42 5.34 13.62
CA TYR A 315 27.33 4.30 14.64
C TYR A 315 27.62 4.86 16.04
N TYR A 316 26.62 4.79 16.94
CA TYR A 316 26.61 5.41 18.25
C TYR A 316 26.71 6.95 18.27
N GLU A 317 26.61 7.62 17.13
CA GLU A 317 26.54 9.06 17.08
C GLU A 317 25.13 9.59 17.42
N THR A 318 25.05 10.86 17.80
CA THR A 318 23.75 11.52 17.91
C THR A 318 23.09 11.62 16.53
N TYR A 319 21.77 11.71 16.49
CA TYR A 319 21.05 11.79 15.19
C TYR A 319 21.53 12.96 14.33
N SER A 320 21.80 14.13 14.94
CA SER A 320 22.32 15.30 14.24
C SER A 320 23.72 15.06 13.63
N ALA A 321 24.64 14.46 14.37
CA ALA A 321 25.97 14.13 13.89
C ALA A 321 25.96 13.03 12.82
N SER A 322 24.96 12.15 12.82
CA SER A 322 24.85 11.06 11.85
C SER A 322 24.57 11.52 10.41
N HIS A 323 24.07 12.74 10.21
CA HIS A 323 23.96 13.34 8.87
C HIS A 323 25.33 13.73 8.31
N GLU A 324 26.19 14.30 9.14
CA GLU A 324 27.58 14.61 8.76
C GLU A 324 28.37 13.32 8.50
N ALA A 325 28.17 12.27 9.31
CA ALA A 325 28.75 10.95 9.09
C ALA A 325 28.34 10.39 7.71
N LEU A 326 27.08 10.57 7.27
CA LEU A 326 26.66 10.18 5.92
C LEU A 326 27.37 11.01 4.85
N ASP A 327 27.59 12.31 5.06
CA ASP A 327 28.26 13.17 4.08
C ASP A 327 29.73 12.76 3.86
N LEU A 328 30.39 12.26 4.90
CA LEU A 328 31.77 11.79 4.85
C LEU A 328 31.92 10.36 4.36
N ASP A 329 30.85 9.55 4.41
CA ASP A 329 30.89 8.12 4.02
C ASP A 329 30.61 7.96 2.51
N LEU A 330 31.63 8.28 1.70
CA LEU A 330 31.57 8.12 0.25
C LEU A 330 31.40 6.65 -0.17
N ALA A 331 31.83 5.69 0.67
CA ALA A 331 31.69 4.27 0.39
C ALA A 331 30.20 3.86 0.45
N VAL A 332 29.48 4.22 1.50
CA VAL A 332 28.04 3.95 1.61
C VAL A 332 27.26 4.62 0.48
N GLN A 333 27.60 5.87 0.15
CA GLN A 333 26.95 6.58 -0.96
C GLN A 333 27.12 5.82 -2.28
N GLU A 334 28.33 5.30 -2.55
CA GLU A 334 28.59 4.53 -3.77
C GLU A 334 27.93 3.15 -3.74
N GLU A 335 27.88 2.49 -2.59
CA GLU A 335 27.14 1.24 -2.41
C GLU A 335 25.64 1.41 -2.72
N VAL A 336 25.02 2.52 -2.30
CA VAL A 336 23.63 2.83 -2.65
C VAL A 336 23.45 3.04 -4.16
N ARG A 337 24.39 3.72 -4.82
CA ARG A 337 24.39 3.83 -6.29
C ARG A 337 24.53 2.45 -6.94
N ASN A 338 25.32 1.55 -6.38
CA ASN A 338 25.47 0.18 -6.88
C ASN A 338 24.18 -0.64 -6.71
N VAL A 339 23.40 -0.44 -5.64
CA VAL A 339 22.05 -1.02 -5.54
C VAL A 339 21.21 -0.60 -6.74
N ALA A 340 21.17 0.69 -7.05
CA ALA A 340 20.40 1.20 -8.18
C ALA A 340 20.90 0.69 -9.54
N ARG A 341 22.23 0.63 -9.76
CA ARG A 341 22.82 0.04 -10.98
C ARG A 341 22.45 -1.42 -11.16
N SER A 342 22.50 -2.21 -10.08
CA SER A 342 22.10 -3.62 -10.13
C SER A 342 20.65 -3.77 -10.51
N VAL A 343 19.77 -2.96 -9.92
CA VAL A 343 18.33 -2.98 -10.20
C VAL A 343 18.03 -2.54 -11.65
N THR A 344 18.64 -1.46 -12.13
CA THR A 344 18.41 -0.98 -13.51
C THR A 344 18.94 -1.98 -14.53
N GLN A 345 20.07 -2.63 -14.25
CA GLN A 345 20.60 -3.70 -15.08
C GLN A 345 19.67 -4.92 -15.09
N ALA A 346 19.14 -5.34 -13.94
CA ALA A 346 18.16 -6.42 -13.86
C ALA A 346 16.90 -6.10 -14.68
N VAL A 347 16.40 -4.87 -14.62
CA VAL A 347 15.25 -4.42 -15.44
C VAL A 347 15.56 -4.56 -16.94
N ARG A 348 16.74 -4.14 -17.39
CA ARG A 348 17.16 -4.28 -18.81
C ARG A 348 17.17 -5.74 -19.23
N LEU A 349 17.79 -6.61 -18.43
CA LEU A 349 17.89 -8.04 -18.71
C LEU A 349 16.51 -8.72 -18.70
N LEU A 350 15.63 -8.37 -17.74
CA LEU A 350 14.27 -8.90 -17.68
C LEU A 350 13.46 -8.52 -18.91
N ARG A 351 13.51 -7.25 -19.30
CA ARG A 351 12.79 -6.77 -20.50
C ARG A 351 13.33 -7.33 -21.81
N ALA A 352 14.63 -7.67 -21.84
CA ALA A 352 15.24 -8.34 -22.96
C ALA A 352 15.04 -9.88 -22.94
N GLY A 353 14.41 -10.44 -21.90
CA GLY A 353 14.29 -11.90 -21.71
C GLY A 353 15.63 -12.61 -21.44
N GLN A 354 16.63 -11.88 -20.97
CA GLN A 354 18.00 -12.37 -20.83
C GLN A 354 18.43 -12.59 -19.37
N LEU A 355 17.57 -12.27 -18.39
CA LEU A 355 17.93 -12.51 -16.99
C LEU A 355 17.93 -14.02 -16.71
N PRO A 356 19.05 -14.58 -16.24
CA PRO A 356 19.10 -15.99 -15.86
C PRO A 356 18.11 -16.31 -14.74
N GLN A 357 17.29 -17.32 -14.94
CA GLN A 357 16.38 -17.88 -13.95
C GLN A 357 16.53 -19.40 -13.92
N PRO A 358 17.62 -19.92 -13.35
CA PRO A 358 17.98 -21.34 -13.46
C PRO A 358 16.97 -22.27 -12.78
N ASP A 359 16.23 -21.79 -11.83
CA ASP A 359 15.21 -22.52 -11.06
C ASP A 359 13.78 -22.40 -11.63
N ARG A 360 13.57 -21.59 -12.67
CA ARG A 360 12.24 -21.31 -13.24
C ARG A 360 11.49 -22.57 -13.69
N GLN A 361 12.22 -23.58 -14.14
CA GLN A 361 11.65 -24.83 -14.66
C GLN A 361 11.64 -25.95 -13.61
N LEU A 362 12.16 -25.71 -12.42
CA LEU A 362 12.15 -26.71 -11.37
C LEU A 362 10.73 -26.90 -10.81
N SER A 363 10.35 -28.16 -10.62
CA SER A 363 9.09 -28.49 -9.99
C SER A 363 9.08 -28.03 -8.51
N ARG A 364 7.97 -27.52 -8.05
CA ARG A 364 7.73 -27.22 -6.63
C ARG A 364 6.88 -28.33 -6.05
N PRO A 365 7.49 -29.38 -5.45
CA PRO A 365 6.77 -30.59 -5.05
C PRO A 365 5.84 -30.39 -3.84
N ARG A 366 5.99 -29.27 -3.13
CA ARG A 366 5.08 -28.91 -2.03
C ARG A 366 4.29 -27.66 -2.42
N PRO A 367 2.95 -27.74 -2.54
CA PRO A 367 2.14 -26.54 -2.59
C PRO A 367 2.32 -25.72 -1.31
N LYS A 368 2.16 -24.43 -1.41
CA LYS A 368 2.22 -23.53 -0.25
C LYS A 368 1.09 -23.79 0.72
#